data_b56e7c68ec809cc182ea3dbb499e4864
#
_entry.id   b56e7c68ec809cc182ea3dbb499e4864
#
_cell.length_a   1.000
_cell.length_b   1.000
_cell.length_c   1.000
_cell.angle_alpha   90.00
_cell.angle_beta   90.00
_cell.angle_gamma   90.00
#
_symmetry.space_group_name_H-M   'P 1'
#
loop_
_entity.id
_entity.type
_entity.pdbx_description
1 polymer ?
#
loop_
_entity_poly.entity_id
_entity_poly.type
_entity_poly.pdbx_seq_one_letter_code
_entity_poly.pdbx_strand_id
1 'polypeptide(L)'
;AQLNATTYGERIKNEITNGIAITDTLKQVLISENGKINQFDTIAENIMSDVIESIQLAPDGNVTDIYPSEGTEASKIDLLQDKDRSKISCYARDNHVIITQGPFDLKQDGCGIAVRNPVYLKDENNQEYFWGFTIVILRVPDIFSDASSALSDFGYEYRLSKTDAPWSDT
;
A
#
# COMPACT_ATOMS: atom_id res chain seq x y z
N ALA A 1 -7.96 -26.52 -11.80
CA ALA A 1 -8.60 -25.27 -11.38
C ALA A 1 -8.22 -24.88 -9.96
N GLN A 2 -8.34 -25.79 -9.01
CA GLN A 2 -7.93 -25.53 -7.63
C GLN A 2 -6.45 -25.25 -7.53
N LEU A 3 -5.65 -26.00 -8.25
CA LEU A 3 -4.21 -25.81 -8.25
C LEU A 3 -3.83 -24.43 -8.78
N ASN A 4 -4.51 -23.97 -9.81
CA ASN A 4 -4.25 -22.65 -10.37
C ASN A 4 -4.63 -21.55 -9.40
N ALA A 5 -5.77 -21.68 -8.73
CA ALA A 5 -6.20 -20.69 -7.74
C ALA A 5 -5.22 -20.62 -6.57
N THR A 6 -4.72 -21.76 -6.12
CA THR A 6 -3.72 -21.83 -5.06
C THR A 6 -2.41 -21.16 -5.50
N THR A 7 -1.98 -21.42 -6.73
CA THR A 7 -0.78 -20.81 -7.29
C THR A 7 -0.92 -19.28 -7.37
N TYR A 8 -2.05 -18.79 -7.84
CA TYR A 8 -2.30 -17.35 -7.90
C TYR A 8 -2.37 -16.73 -6.51
N GLY A 9 -2.98 -17.45 -5.56
CA GLY A 9 -3.04 -16.99 -4.18
C GLY A 9 -1.66 -16.81 -3.55
N GLU A 10 -0.80 -17.80 -3.75
CA GLU A 10 0.58 -17.72 -3.26
C GLU A 10 1.33 -16.57 -3.93
N ARG A 11 1.10 -16.35 -5.20
CA ARG A 11 1.74 -15.28 -5.94
C ARG A 11 1.31 -13.91 -5.43
N ILE A 12 0.00 -13.71 -5.23
CA ILE A 12 -0.52 -12.45 -4.68
C ILE A 12 0.06 -12.21 -3.29
N LYS A 13 0.10 -13.24 -2.47
CA LYS A 13 0.66 -13.16 -1.12
C LYS A 13 2.13 -12.76 -1.16
N ASN A 14 2.91 -13.35 -2.06
CA ASN A 14 4.32 -13.01 -2.22
C ASN A 14 4.50 -11.57 -2.67
N GLU A 15 3.66 -11.09 -3.59
CA GLU A 15 3.74 -9.71 -4.05
C GLU A 15 3.38 -8.73 -2.94
N ILE A 16 2.40 -9.05 -2.12
CA ILE A 16 2.06 -8.22 -0.97
C ILE A 16 3.23 -8.19 0.01
N THR A 17 3.85 -9.33 0.28
CA THR A 17 5.02 -9.40 1.15
C THR A 17 6.16 -8.53 0.62
N ASN A 18 6.41 -8.57 -0.68
CA ASN A 18 7.42 -7.72 -1.31
C ASN A 18 7.05 -6.25 -1.21
N GLY A 19 5.78 -5.92 -1.40
CA GLY A 19 5.28 -4.56 -1.24
C GLY A 19 5.50 -4.03 0.18
N ILE A 20 5.24 -4.86 1.16
CA ILE A 20 5.48 -4.51 2.57
C ILE A 20 6.97 -4.22 2.79
N ALA A 21 7.85 -5.05 2.25
CA ALA A 21 9.29 -4.86 2.38
C ALA A 21 9.74 -3.53 1.77
N ILE A 22 9.17 -3.16 0.63
CA ILE A 22 9.47 -1.89 -0.02
C ILE A 22 9.01 -0.72 0.85
N THR A 23 7.80 -0.78 1.38
CA THR A 23 7.28 0.27 2.26
C THR A 23 8.13 0.41 3.52
N ASP A 24 8.63 -0.69 4.07
CA ASP A 24 9.54 -0.67 5.22
C ASP A 24 10.88 -0.03 4.88
N THR A 25 11.42 -0.33 3.70
CA THR A 25 12.67 0.29 3.25
C THR A 25 12.52 1.81 3.17
N LEU A 26 11.45 2.29 2.55
CA LEU A 26 11.17 3.73 2.46
C LEU A 26 10.96 4.34 3.83
N LYS A 27 10.29 3.63 4.72
CA LYS A 27 10.10 4.07 6.10
C LYS A 27 11.43 4.27 6.81
N GLN A 28 12.37 3.34 6.65
CA GLN A 28 13.69 3.48 7.26
C GLN A 28 14.46 4.68 6.71
N VAL A 29 14.34 4.96 5.43
CA VAL A 29 14.95 6.15 4.83
C VAL A 29 14.34 7.41 5.43
N LEU A 30 13.02 7.46 5.57
CA LEU A 30 12.34 8.60 6.17
C LEU A 30 12.77 8.82 7.63
N ILE A 31 12.91 7.76 8.40
CA ILE A 31 13.37 7.86 9.78
C ILE A 31 14.80 8.37 9.82
N SER A 32 15.65 7.85 8.96
CA SER A 32 17.06 8.23 8.87
C SER A 32 17.25 9.69 8.43
N GLU A 33 16.42 10.15 7.50
CA GLU A 33 16.53 11.49 6.92
C GLU A 33 15.52 12.47 7.51
N ASN A 34 14.94 12.12 8.60
CA ASN A 34 14.03 12.99 9.38
C ASN A 34 12.81 13.47 8.57
N GLY A 35 12.20 12.55 7.85
CA GLY A 35 10.97 12.82 7.13
C GLY A 35 11.13 13.26 5.68
N LYS A 36 12.32 13.09 5.13
CA LYS A 36 12.61 13.46 3.74
C LYS A 36 13.27 12.33 2.98
N ILE A 37 12.94 12.24 1.70
CA ILE A 37 13.68 11.39 0.77
C ILE A 37 14.15 12.30 -0.37
N ASN A 38 15.42 12.69 -0.33
CA ASN A 38 15.95 13.68 -1.26
C ASN A 38 16.02 13.21 -2.71
N GLN A 39 16.10 11.92 -2.93
CA GLN A 39 16.18 11.36 -4.28
C GLN A 39 15.10 10.29 -4.44
N PHE A 40 13.88 10.68 -4.12
CA PHE A 40 12.76 9.75 -4.15
C PHE A 40 12.59 9.08 -5.52
N ASP A 41 12.63 9.87 -6.60
CA ASP A 41 12.45 9.32 -7.95
C ASP A 41 13.53 8.29 -8.30
N THR A 42 14.77 8.57 -7.92
CA THR A 42 15.88 7.65 -8.19
C THR A 42 15.72 6.35 -7.39
N ILE A 43 15.38 6.47 -6.13
CA ILE A 43 15.18 5.31 -5.27
C ILE A 43 14.00 4.48 -5.76
N ALA A 44 12.89 5.13 -6.08
CA ALA A 44 11.69 4.47 -6.57
C ALA A 44 11.96 3.76 -7.90
N GLU A 45 12.67 4.42 -8.82
CA GLU A 45 13.04 3.83 -10.10
C GLU A 45 13.83 2.52 -9.91
N ASN A 46 14.76 2.52 -8.97
CA ASN A 46 15.59 1.34 -8.70
C ASN A 46 14.82 0.20 -8.04
N ILE A 47 13.72 0.51 -7.36
CA ILE A 47 12.90 -0.50 -6.68
C ILE A 47 11.78 -1.02 -7.59
N MET A 48 11.39 -0.26 -8.60
CA MET A 48 10.27 -0.60 -9.47
C MET A 48 10.43 -1.96 -10.14
N SER A 49 9.30 -2.64 -10.33
CA SER A 49 9.20 -3.89 -11.06
C SER A 49 7.89 -3.90 -11.84
N ASP A 50 7.70 -4.93 -12.68
CA ASP A 50 6.51 -5.05 -13.52
C ASP A 50 5.22 -5.18 -12.72
N VAL A 51 5.32 -5.62 -11.47
CA VAL A 51 4.14 -5.83 -10.61
C VAL A 51 3.82 -4.62 -9.76
N ILE A 52 4.64 -3.57 -9.82
CA ILE A 52 4.39 -2.35 -9.06
C ILE A 52 3.81 -1.30 -9.99
N GLU A 53 2.60 -0.83 -9.67
CA GLU A 53 1.96 0.26 -10.39
C GLU A 53 2.57 1.60 -10.01
N SER A 54 2.76 1.83 -8.71
CA SER A 54 3.37 3.07 -8.23
C SER A 54 3.90 2.92 -6.82
N ILE A 55 4.83 3.82 -6.48
CA ILE A 55 5.37 3.99 -5.14
C ILE A 55 5.06 5.41 -4.72
N GLN A 56 4.55 5.60 -3.51
CA GLN A 56 4.03 6.89 -3.07
C GLN A 56 4.45 7.23 -1.66
N LEU A 57 4.51 8.52 -1.39
CA LEU A 57 4.67 9.05 -0.04
C LEU A 57 3.48 9.96 0.27
N ALA A 58 2.97 9.85 1.47
CA ALA A 58 1.79 10.61 1.89
C ALA A 58 2.00 11.25 3.27
N PRO A 59 2.76 12.37 3.34
CA PRO A 59 2.90 13.09 4.60
C PRO A 59 1.54 13.60 5.08
N ASP A 60 1.24 13.38 6.36
CA ASP A 60 -0.05 13.68 6.97
C ASP A 60 -1.24 13.03 6.25
N GLY A 61 -0.98 11.96 5.49
CA GLY A 61 -2.01 11.29 4.71
C GLY A 61 -2.26 11.90 3.34
N ASN A 62 -1.58 12.98 3.00
CA ASN A 62 -1.72 13.64 1.70
C ASN A 62 -0.66 13.12 0.74
N VAL A 63 -1.08 12.48 -0.35
CA VAL A 63 -0.14 11.94 -1.34
C VAL A 63 0.54 13.10 -2.05
N THR A 64 1.85 13.24 -1.85
CA THR A 64 2.64 14.33 -2.43
C THR A 64 3.68 13.85 -3.43
N ASP A 65 4.21 12.66 -3.23
CA ASP A 65 5.24 12.09 -4.09
C ASP A 65 4.75 10.78 -4.66
N ILE A 66 4.81 10.66 -5.98
CA ILE A 66 4.37 9.46 -6.71
C ILE A 66 5.39 9.14 -7.80
N TYR A 67 5.80 7.88 -7.89
CA TYR A 67 6.62 7.40 -8.98
C TYR A 67 5.97 6.17 -9.60
N PRO A 68 5.81 6.06 -10.89
CA PRO A 68 6.03 7.12 -11.87
C PRO A 68 4.99 8.23 -11.75
N SER A 69 5.37 9.44 -12.08
CA SER A 69 4.50 10.61 -11.93
C SER A 69 3.49 10.75 -13.06
N GLU A 70 3.76 10.15 -14.21
CA GLU A 70 2.88 10.25 -15.36
C GLU A 70 1.67 9.33 -15.22
N GLY A 71 0.50 9.84 -15.56
CA GLY A 71 -0.72 9.08 -15.57
C GLY A 71 -1.34 8.85 -14.20
N THR A 72 -0.79 9.45 -13.16
CA THR A 72 -1.33 9.29 -11.82
C THR A 72 -1.97 10.61 -11.35
N GLU A 73 -3.26 10.56 -11.06
CA GLU A 73 -3.98 11.69 -10.48
C GLU A 73 -4.10 11.55 -8.96
N ALA A 74 -3.38 10.61 -8.39
CA ALA A 74 -3.45 10.32 -6.97
C ALA A 74 -2.83 11.42 -6.10
N SER A 75 -2.12 12.36 -6.70
CA SER A 75 -1.41 13.44 -6.02
C SER A 75 -2.31 14.43 -5.27
N LYS A 76 -3.61 14.20 -5.25
CA LYS A 76 -4.54 15.08 -4.53
C LYS A 76 -5.38 14.32 -3.52
N ILE A 77 -5.05 13.07 -3.27
CA ILE A 77 -5.82 12.26 -2.34
C ILE A 77 -5.32 12.48 -0.92
N ASP A 78 -6.23 12.86 -0.06
CA ASP A 78 -6.00 12.88 1.39
C ASP A 78 -6.56 11.57 1.94
N LEU A 79 -5.68 10.64 2.27
CA LEU A 79 -6.06 9.31 2.68
C LEU A 79 -6.85 9.29 3.99
N LEU A 80 -6.68 10.31 4.82
CA LEU A 80 -7.37 10.38 6.11
C LEU A 80 -8.75 11.01 5.98
N GLN A 81 -9.06 11.63 4.85
CA GLN A 81 -10.34 12.27 4.58
C GLN A 81 -11.11 11.61 3.45
N ASP A 82 -10.44 10.84 2.62
CA ASP A 82 -11.06 10.21 1.45
C ASP A 82 -12.16 9.24 1.87
N LYS A 83 -13.30 9.32 1.19
CA LYS A 83 -14.48 8.53 1.50
C LYS A 83 -14.21 7.03 1.56
N ASP A 84 -13.43 6.52 0.61
CA ASP A 84 -13.21 5.09 0.47
C ASP A 84 -11.98 4.60 1.21
N ARG A 85 -11.08 5.51 1.60
CA ARG A 85 -9.78 5.16 2.16
C ARG A 85 -9.57 5.59 3.59
N SER A 86 -10.39 6.52 4.09
CA SER A 86 -10.15 7.14 5.39
C SER A 86 -10.28 6.15 6.55
N LYS A 87 -11.26 5.29 6.51
CA LYS A 87 -11.53 4.37 7.61
C LYS A 87 -10.36 3.44 7.86
N ILE A 88 -9.85 2.80 6.81
CA ILE A 88 -8.74 1.87 6.94
C ILE A 88 -7.42 2.60 7.19
N SER A 89 -7.26 3.79 6.61
CA SER A 89 -6.05 4.60 6.82
C SER A 89 -5.96 5.11 8.24
N CYS A 90 -7.06 5.59 8.80
CA CYS A 90 -7.10 6.00 10.20
C CYS A 90 -6.84 4.82 11.14
N TYR A 91 -7.38 3.66 10.81
CA TYR A 91 -7.12 2.46 11.59
C TYR A 91 -5.62 2.13 11.61
N ALA A 92 -4.97 2.18 10.45
CA ALA A 92 -3.54 1.92 10.34
C ALA A 92 -2.74 2.89 11.19
N ARG A 93 -3.08 4.18 11.10
CA ARG A 93 -2.42 5.22 11.89
C ARG A 93 -2.58 4.99 13.39
N ASP A 94 -3.79 4.71 13.82
CA ASP A 94 -4.11 4.64 15.24
C ASP A 94 -3.57 3.37 15.90
N ASN A 95 -3.41 2.31 15.12
CA ASN A 95 -2.97 1.01 15.63
C ASN A 95 -1.54 0.63 15.23
N HIS A 96 -0.82 1.52 14.54
CA HIS A 96 0.57 1.28 14.12
C HIS A 96 0.71 -0.02 13.30
N VAL A 97 -0.22 -0.25 12.38
CA VAL A 97 -0.22 -1.47 11.58
C VAL A 97 -0.15 -1.17 10.09
N ILE A 98 0.51 -2.05 9.35
CA ILE A 98 0.51 -2.01 7.89
C ILE A 98 -0.83 -2.56 7.42
N ILE A 99 -1.45 -1.90 6.45
CA ILE A 99 -2.71 -2.36 5.90
C ILE A 99 -2.59 -2.59 4.40
N THR A 100 -3.42 -3.48 3.90
CA THR A 100 -3.62 -3.65 2.48
C THR A 100 -5.08 -3.35 2.16
N GLN A 101 -5.30 -2.72 1.02
CA GLN A 101 -6.64 -2.39 0.56
C GLN A 101 -6.77 -2.71 -0.92
N GLY A 102 -7.84 -3.35 -1.28
CA GLY A 102 -8.13 -3.73 -2.66
C GLY A 102 -8.72 -5.12 -2.73
N PRO A 103 -8.86 -5.68 -3.94
CA PRO A 103 -8.48 -5.06 -5.21
C PRO A 103 -9.40 -3.93 -5.63
N PHE A 104 -8.87 -3.00 -6.39
CA PHE A 104 -9.64 -1.89 -6.98
C PHE A 104 -9.21 -1.68 -8.42
N ASP A 105 -10.08 -1.06 -9.22
CA ASP A 105 -9.80 -0.85 -10.63
C ASP A 105 -8.74 0.24 -10.80
N LEU A 106 -7.75 -0.05 -11.64
CA LEU A 106 -6.74 0.93 -12.04
C LEU A 106 -7.22 1.64 -13.30
N LYS A 107 -6.81 2.90 -13.45
CA LYS A 107 -7.17 3.68 -14.64
C LYS A 107 -6.59 3.10 -15.91
N GLN A 108 -5.48 2.38 -15.80
CA GLN A 108 -4.77 1.77 -16.93
C GLN A 108 -4.89 0.26 -16.87
N ASP A 109 -6.04 -0.28 -17.12
CA ASP A 109 -6.30 -1.71 -17.16
C ASP A 109 -5.74 -2.50 -15.95
N GLY A 110 -6.54 -3.41 -15.45
CA GLY A 110 -6.16 -4.28 -14.35
C GLY A 110 -6.61 -3.76 -13.01
N CYS A 111 -6.25 -4.49 -11.97
CA CYS A 111 -6.62 -4.20 -10.60
C CYS A 111 -5.40 -3.83 -9.78
N GLY A 112 -5.61 -3.03 -8.76
CA GLY A 112 -4.56 -2.62 -7.86
C GLY A 112 -4.81 -3.07 -6.43
N ILE A 113 -3.74 -3.29 -5.70
CA ILE A 113 -3.77 -3.52 -4.27
C ILE A 113 -2.83 -2.51 -3.64
N ALA A 114 -3.35 -1.71 -2.72
CA ALA A 114 -2.55 -0.73 -2.01
C ALA A 114 -1.97 -1.34 -0.73
N VAL A 115 -0.67 -1.18 -0.54
CA VAL A 115 0.01 -1.49 0.72
C VAL A 115 0.39 -0.17 1.35
N ARG A 116 -0.11 0.13 2.54
CA ARG A 116 0.15 1.39 3.25
C ARG A 116 0.78 1.10 4.59
N ASN A 117 1.92 1.72 4.83
CA ASN A 117 2.70 1.55 6.05
C ASN A 117 2.76 2.88 6.79
N PRO A 118 2.17 2.98 8.00
CA PRO A 118 2.22 4.24 8.74
C PRO A 118 3.62 4.49 9.28
N VAL A 119 4.05 5.74 9.18
CA VAL A 119 5.38 6.17 9.59
C VAL A 119 5.26 7.14 10.76
N TYR A 120 6.06 6.91 11.78
CA TYR A 120 6.12 7.76 12.98
C TYR A 120 7.54 8.26 13.14
N LEU A 121 7.67 9.54 13.41
CA LEU A 121 8.95 10.18 13.64
C LEU A 121 8.94 10.80 15.02
N LYS A 122 10.09 11.28 15.46
CA LYS A 122 10.20 11.97 16.74
C LYS A 122 10.51 13.43 16.50
N ASP A 123 9.85 14.30 17.28
CA ASP A 123 10.07 15.73 17.23
C ASP A 123 11.30 16.13 18.07
N GLU A 124 11.54 17.43 18.20
CA GLU A 124 12.65 17.98 18.96
C GLU A 124 12.64 17.57 20.43
N ASN A 125 11.45 17.29 20.95
CA ASN A 125 11.25 16.88 22.33
C ASN A 125 11.25 15.36 22.50
N ASN A 126 11.65 14.64 21.46
CA ASN A 126 11.67 13.16 21.42
C ASN A 126 10.27 12.56 21.57
N GLN A 127 9.24 13.32 21.18
CA GLN A 127 7.86 12.87 21.18
C GLN A 127 7.53 12.27 19.82
N GLU A 128 6.96 11.07 19.85
CA GLU A 128 6.55 10.39 18.61
C GLU A 128 5.32 11.08 18.02
N TYR A 129 5.34 11.28 16.70
CA TYR A 129 4.18 11.81 15.98
C TYR A 129 4.02 11.06 14.67
N PHE A 130 2.78 11.02 14.18
CA PHE A 130 2.48 10.40 12.91
C PHE A 130 2.96 11.31 11.78
N TRP A 131 3.90 10.79 10.97
CA TRP A 131 4.41 11.52 9.81
C TRP A 131 3.52 11.35 8.58
N GLY A 132 3.04 10.15 8.34
CA GLY A 132 2.26 9.82 7.15
C GLY A 132 2.42 8.35 6.78
N PHE A 133 2.32 8.08 5.49
CA PHE A 133 2.41 6.71 4.97
C PHE A 133 3.48 6.59 3.90
N THR A 134 4.15 5.43 3.85
CA THR A 134 4.81 4.96 2.65
C THR A 134 3.86 3.96 1.99
N ILE A 135 3.78 4.01 0.66
CA ILE A 135 2.74 3.29 -0.06
C ILE A 135 3.32 2.62 -1.30
N VAL A 136 2.90 1.39 -1.54
CA VAL A 136 3.15 0.69 -2.80
C VAL A 136 1.80 0.27 -3.35
N ILE A 137 1.54 0.59 -4.60
CA ILE A 137 0.37 0.10 -5.32
C ILE A 137 0.85 -1.04 -6.20
N LEU A 138 0.34 -2.22 -5.94
CA LEU A 138 0.67 -3.41 -6.70
C LEU A 138 -0.32 -3.59 -7.84
N ARG A 139 0.17 -3.99 -8.99
CA ARG A 139 -0.67 -4.29 -10.14
C ARG A 139 -0.98 -5.77 -10.15
N VAL A 140 -2.26 -6.10 -10.15
CA VAL A 140 -2.72 -7.47 -10.30
C VAL A 140 -3.31 -7.59 -11.69
N PRO A 141 -2.81 -8.47 -12.56
CA PRO A 141 -3.40 -8.67 -13.89
C PRO A 141 -4.88 -9.11 -13.79
N ASP A 142 -5.64 -8.89 -14.86
CA ASP A 142 -7.06 -9.22 -14.90
C ASP A 142 -7.33 -10.68 -14.53
N ILE A 143 -6.43 -11.56 -14.87
CA ILE A 143 -6.54 -12.97 -14.53
C ILE A 143 -6.64 -13.16 -13.01
N PHE A 144 -6.13 -12.25 -12.24
CA PHE A 144 -6.23 -12.31 -10.78
C PHE A 144 -7.57 -11.81 -10.24
N SER A 145 -8.38 -11.12 -11.05
CA SER A 145 -9.73 -10.75 -10.62
C SER A 145 -10.55 -12.01 -10.33
N ASP A 146 -10.45 -12.99 -11.22
CA ASP A 146 -11.15 -14.27 -11.06
C ASP A 146 -10.53 -15.06 -9.91
N ALA A 147 -9.21 -15.03 -9.80
CA ALA A 147 -8.51 -15.70 -8.71
C ALA A 147 -8.82 -15.05 -7.36
N SER A 148 -9.00 -13.74 -7.34
CA SER A 148 -9.39 -13.04 -6.11
C SER A 148 -10.77 -13.44 -5.64
N SER A 149 -11.71 -13.65 -6.57
CA SER A 149 -13.03 -14.16 -6.24
C SER A 149 -12.95 -15.56 -5.66
N ALA A 150 -12.15 -16.43 -6.29
CA ALA A 150 -11.93 -17.77 -5.80
C ALA A 150 -11.23 -17.76 -4.44
N LEU A 151 -10.29 -16.86 -4.24
CA LEU A 151 -9.55 -16.72 -2.99
C LEU A 151 -10.42 -16.22 -1.86
N SER A 152 -11.43 -15.40 -2.14
CA SER A 152 -12.31 -14.94 -1.08
C SER A 152 -13.18 -16.08 -0.56
N ASP A 153 -13.37 -17.12 -1.34
CA ASP A 153 -14.13 -18.31 -0.91
C ASP A 153 -13.26 -19.26 -0.07
N PHE A 154 -11.96 -19.28 -0.30
CA PHE A 154 -11.02 -20.08 0.46
C PHE A 154 -10.29 -19.26 1.50
N GLY A 155 -10.26 -18.04 1.36
CA GLY A 155 -9.17 -17.13 1.52
C GLY A 155 -9.13 -16.42 2.84
N TYR A 156 -9.26 -17.12 3.91
CA TYR A 156 -8.91 -16.53 5.20
C TYR A 156 -7.48 -15.96 5.20
N GLU A 157 -6.58 -16.51 4.42
CA GLU A 157 -5.21 -16.00 4.31
C GLU A 157 -5.16 -14.61 3.73
N TYR A 158 -5.90 -14.43 2.66
CA TYR A 158 -6.04 -13.14 2.04
C TYR A 158 -6.69 -12.15 3.02
N ARG A 159 -7.63 -12.63 3.80
CA ARG A 159 -8.31 -11.81 4.79
C ARG A 159 -7.43 -11.42 5.96
N LEU A 160 -6.42 -12.23 6.30
CA LEU A 160 -5.52 -11.91 7.39
C LEU A 160 -4.81 -10.58 7.19
N SER A 161 -4.54 -10.22 5.96
CA SER A 161 -3.89 -8.95 5.66
C SER A 161 -4.79 -7.75 5.94
N LYS A 162 -6.08 -7.97 6.14
CA LYS A 162 -7.05 -6.90 6.35
C LYS A 162 -8.02 -7.15 7.48
N THR A 163 -7.77 -8.18 8.29
CA THR A 163 -8.70 -8.59 9.34
C THR A 163 -9.01 -7.50 10.33
N ASP A 164 -8.03 -6.69 10.58
CA ASP A 164 -8.18 -5.66 11.60
C ASP A 164 -8.75 -4.36 11.06
N ALA A 165 -8.98 -4.29 9.76
CA ALA A 165 -9.46 -3.08 9.13
C ALA A 165 -10.96 -2.88 9.42
N PRO A 166 -11.36 -1.71 9.89
CA PRO A 166 -12.76 -1.46 10.22
C PRO A 166 -13.75 -1.68 9.07
N TRP A 167 -13.30 -1.47 7.84
CA TRP A 167 -14.15 -1.63 6.67
C TRP A 167 -14.55 -3.09 6.42
N SER A 168 -13.82 -4.04 6.97
CA SER A 168 -14.13 -5.45 6.78
C SER A 168 -15.38 -5.88 7.55
N ASP A 169 -15.83 -5.08 8.49
CA ASP A 169 -17.01 -5.36 9.28
C ASP A 169 -18.31 -4.91 8.63
N THR A 170 -18.19 -4.25 7.52
CA THR A 170 -19.34 -3.78 6.76
C THR A 170 -19.47 -4.55 5.47
#